data_4ff95f0e8a16a403aec2fe900b129966
#
_entry.id   4ff95f0e8a16a403aec2fe900b129966
#
_cell.length_a   1.000
_cell.length_b   1.000
_cell.length_c   1.000
_cell.angle_alpha   90.00
_cell.angle_beta   90.00
_cell.angle_gamma   90.00
#
_symmetry.space_group_name_H-M   'P 1'
#
loop_
_entity.id
_entity.type
_entity.pdbx_description
1 polymer ?
#
loop_
_entity_poly.entity_id
_entity_poly.type
_entity_poly.pdbx_seq_one_letter_code
_entity_poly.pdbx_strand_id
1 'polypeptide(L)'
;MELLYGKRFSKDLDAIRHESKIKADLLKLIEKIREAVSLADLKDIRKIEGYQGYFRIKVADYRLGIKLSQNRVELIRFLHRKDIYRRFP
;
A
#
# COMPACT_ATOMS: atom_id res chain seq x y z
N MET A 1 0.88 -11.46 -7.60
CA MET A 1 -0.43 -11.50 -6.91
C MET A 1 -1.44 -10.62 -7.61
N GLU A 2 -2.70 -10.95 -7.52
CA GLU A 2 -3.77 -10.15 -8.10
C GLU A 2 -3.98 -8.89 -7.29
N LEU A 3 -4.22 -7.75 -7.98
CA LEU A 3 -4.41 -6.47 -7.33
C LEU A 3 -5.85 -5.97 -7.46
N LEU A 4 -6.35 -5.39 -6.37
CA LEU A 4 -7.61 -4.65 -6.37
C LEU A 4 -7.30 -3.23 -5.92
N TYR A 5 -7.87 -2.25 -6.61
CA TYR A 5 -7.67 -0.84 -6.31
C TYR A 5 -8.87 -0.30 -5.55
N GLY A 6 -8.68 -0.01 -4.28
CA GLY A 6 -9.74 0.51 -3.44
C GLY A 6 -10.15 1.91 -3.84
N LYS A 7 -11.39 2.27 -3.53
CA LYS A 7 -11.96 3.57 -3.87
C LYS A 7 -11.21 4.71 -3.19
N ARG A 8 -10.90 4.55 -1.91
CA ARG A 8 -10.17 5.58 -1.16
C ARG A 8 -8.72 5.67 -1.61
N PHE A 9 -8.12 4.55 -1.98
CA PHE A 9 -6.79 4.54 -2.54
C PHE A 9 -6.71 5.39 -3.80
N SER A 10 -7.70 5.28 -4.68
CA SER A 10 -7.74 6.07 -5.91
C SER A 10 -7.81 7.57 -5.60
N LYS A 11 -8.56 7.95 -4.57
CA LYS A 11 -8.62 9.35 -4.13
C LYS A 11 -7.30 9.80 -3.53
N ASP A 12 -6.63 8.92 -2.79
CA ASP A 12 -5.33 9.23 -2.22
C ASP A 12 -4.30 9.49 -3.32
N LEU A 13 -4.39 8.75 -4.43
CA LEU A 13 -3.52 8.97 -5.58
C LEU A 13 -3.71 10.37 -6.18
N ASP A 14 -4.96 10.81 -6.27
CA ASP A 14 -5.25 12.16 -6.76
C ASP A 14 -4.60 13.22 -5.88
N ALA A 15 -4.59 13.01 -4.58
CA ALA A 15 -4.02 13.97 -3.64
C ALA A 15 -2.51 14.13 -3.80
N ILE A 16 -1.83 13.13 -4.34
CA ILE A 16 -0.38 13.18 -4.56
C ILE A 16 -0.01 13.32 -6.02
N ARG A 17 -0.96 13.72 -6.87
CA ARG A 17 -0.69 13.77 -8.33
C ARG A 17 0.46 14.69 -8.72
N HIS A 18 0.77 15.69 -7.88
CA HIS A 18 1.88 16.61 -8.12
C HIS A 18 3.19 16.16 -7.47
N GLU A 19 3.18 15.06 -6.73
CA GLU A 19 4.37 14.50 -6.07
C GLU A 19 4.99 13.45 -6.98
N SER A 20 5.70 13.91 -7.99
CA SER A 20 6.20 13.02 -9.06
C SER A 20 7.06 11.87 -8.55
N LYS A 21 7.97 12.16 -7.61
CA LYS A 21 8.86 11.13 -7.08
C LYS A 21 8.12 10.10 -6.24
N ILE A 22 7.23 10.55 -5.37
CA ILE A 22 6.42 9.65 -4.52
C ILE A 22 5.55 8.76 -5.40
N LYS A 23 4.93 9.36 -6.43
CA LYS A 23 4.09 8.61 -7.35
C LYS A 23 4.90 7.55 -8.10
N ALA A 24 6.10 7.91 -8.56
CA ALA A 24 6.97 6.96 -9.27
C ALA A 24 7.38 5.80 -8.36
N ASP A 25 7.74 6.11 -7.12
CA ASP A 25 8.13 5.07 -6.14
C ASP A 25 6.96 4.15 -5.83
N LEU A 26 5.75 4.72 -5.70
CA LEU A 26 4.56 3.91 -5.47
C LEU A 26 4.27 2.98 -6.65
N LEU A 27 4.38 3.48 -7.87
CA LEU A 27 4.14 2.66 -9.06
C LEU A 27 5.12 1.49 -9.16
N LYS A 28 6.39 1.73 -8.79
CA LYS A 28 7.38 0.66 -8.74
C LYS A 28 7.01 -0.40 -7.70
N LEU A 29 6.52 0.04 -6.54
CA LEU A 29 6.09 -0.88 -5.51
C LEU A 29 4.89 -1.70 -5.97
N ILE A 30 3.92 -1.07 -6.63
CA ILE A 30 2.75 -1.76 -7.14
C ILE A 30 3.15 -2.86 -8.12
N GLU A 31 4.13 -2.58 -9.01
CA GLU A 31 4.64 -3.60 -9.92
C GLU A 31 5.31 -4.75 -9.17
N LYS A 32 6.08 -4.44 -8.12
CA LYS A 32 6.70 -5.48 -7.30
C LYS A 32 5.65 -6.37 -6.63
N ILE A 33 4.56 -5.78 -6.15
CA ILE A 33 3.48 -6.56 -5.54
C ILE A 33 2.83 -7.47 -6.59
N ARG A 34 2.60 -6.94 -7.78
CA ARG A 34 1.99 -7.71 -8.85
C ARG A 34 2.83 -8.93 -9.21
N GLU A 35 4.15 -8.76 -9.27
CA GLU A 35 5.07 -9.82 -9.66
C GLU A 35 5.42 -10.77 -8.50
N ALA A 36 5.17 -10.38 -7.26
CA ALA A 36 5.56 -11.17 -6.10
C ALA A 36 4.74 -12.45 -5.99
N VAL A 37 5.39 -13.50 -5.51
CA VAL A 37 4.72 -14.76 -5.20
C VAL A 37 4.08 -14.68 -3.82
N SER A 38 4.73 -13.96 -2.91
CA SER A 38 4.19 -13.74 -1.57
C SER A 38 4.67 -12.39 -1.02
N LEU A 39 4.04 -11.93 0.06
CA LEU A 39 4.44 -10.67 0.70
C LEU A 39 5.82 -10.75 1.33
N ALA A 40 6.32 -11.95 1.59
CA ALA A 40 7.67 -12.14 2.12
C ALA A 40 8.75 -11.62 1.15
N ASP A 41 8.41 -11.49 -0.13
CA ASP A 41 9.34 -10.99 -1.14
C ASP A 41 9.50 -9.47 -1.10
N LEU A 42 8.67 -8.79 -0.31
CA LEU A 42 8.65 -7.33 -0.24
C LEU A 42 9.45 -6.81 0.94
N LYS A 43 10.09 -5.64 0.74
CA LYS A 43 10.82 -4.95 1.79
C LYS A 43 9.94 -3.93 2.50
N ASP A 44 10.32 -3.55 3.71
CA ASP A 44 9.66 -2.45 4.43
C ASP A 44 8.17 -2.67 4.67
N ILE A 45 7.77 -3.94 4.77
CA ILE A 45 6.39 -4.30 5.04
C ILE A 45 6.21 -4.68 6.51
N ARG A 46 5.13 -4.20 7.12
CA ARG A 46 4.80 -4.52 8.51
C ARG A 46 3.36 -4.97 8.63
N LYS A 47 3.17 -6.05 9.38
CA LYS A 47 1.84 -6.53 9.72
C LYS A 47 1.19 -5.59 10.73
N ILE A 48 -0.12 -5.37 10.59
CA ILE A 48 -0.87 -4.55 11.55
C ILE A 48 -1.47 -5.47 12.61
N GLU A 49 -1.05 -5.24 13.85
CA GLU A 49 -1.52 -6.04 14.99
C GLU A 49 -3.03 -5.89 15.18
N GLY A 50 -3.69 -7.00 15.45
CA GLY A 50 -5.13 -7.02 15.72
C GLY A 50 -6.00 -7.04 14.46
N TYR A 51 -5.43 -7.00 13.27
CA TYR A 51 -6.18 -6.98 12.02
C TYR A 51 -5.60 -7.99 11.05
N GLN A 52 -6.20 -9.15 10.98
CA GLN A 52 -5.70 -10.23 10.14
C GLN A 52 -5.65 -9.83 8.66
N GLY A 53 -4.50 -10.04 8.04
CA GLY A 53 -4.32 -9.79 6.61
C GLY A 53 -4.00 -8.34 6.25
N TYR A 54 -3.94 -7.44 7.22
CA TYR A 54 -3.65 -6.03 6.97
C TYR A 54 -2.17 -5.72 7.18
N PHE A 55 -1.59 -4.98 6.25
CA PHE A 55 -0.17 -4.62 6.26
C PHE A 55 0.02 -3.18 5.84
N ARG A 56 1.15 -2.60 6.26
CA ARG A 56 1.62 -1.29 5.78
C ARG A 56 2.96 -1.48 5.11
N ILE A 57 3.16 -0.80 4.00
CA ILE A 57 4.44 -0.82 3.28
C ILE A 57 4.97 0.61 3.20
N LYS A 58 6.23 0.79 3.59
CA LYS A 58 6.87 2.10 3.59
C LYS A 58 7.24 2.55 2.18
N VAL A 59 6.88 3.79 1.84
CA VAL A 59 7.30 4.46 0.60
C VAL A 59 7.70 5.87 0.98
N ALA A 60 8.98 6.10 1.27
CA ALA A 60 9.51 7.36 1.79
C ALA A 60 8.71 7.78 3.04
N ASP A 61 8.12 8.98 3.06
CA ASP A 61 7.31 9.42 4.19
C ASP A 61 5.85 8.98 4.10
N TYR A 62 5.52 8.16 3.10
CA TYR A 62 4.17 7.65 2.92
C TYR A 62 4.09 6.18 3.28
N ARG A 63 2.88 5.72 3.47
CA ARG A 63 2.61 4.31 3.77
C ARG A 63 1.48 3.82 2.90
N LEU A 64 1.68 2.65 2.29
CA LEU A 64 0.64 1.97 1.53
C LEU A 64 -0.03 0.97 2.45
N GLY A 65 -1.32 1.15 2.69
CA GLY A 65 -2.12 0.21 3.47
C GLY A 65 -2.77 -0.79 2.55
N ILE A 66 -2.57 -2.07 2.82
CA ILE A 66 -3.08 -3.16 1.99
C ILE A 66 -3.76 -4.22 2.84
N LYS A 67 -4.60 -5.01 2.18
CA LYS A 67 -5.16 -6.22 2.77
C LYS A 67 -4.90 -7.40 1.85
N LEU A 68 -4.31 -8.46 2.40
CA LEU A 68 -4.07 -9.70 1.69
C LEU A 68 -5.17 -10.70 2.00
N SER A 69 -5.81 -11.24 0.97
CA SER A 69 -6.79 -12.31 1.08
C SER A 69 -6.44 -13.34 0.01
N GLN A 70 -6.02 -14.52 0.42
CA GLN A 70 -5.57 -15.56 -0.50
C GLN A 70 -4.43 -15.00 -1.36
N ASN A 71 -4.58 -15.00 -2.70
CA ASN A 71 -3.55 -14.47 -3.59
C ASN A 71 -3.92 -13.08 -4.14
N ARG A 72 -4.71 -12.33 -3.40
CA ARG A 72 -5.23 -11.04 -3.82
C ARG A 72 -4.82 -9.96 -2.82
N VAL A 73 -4.29 -8.86 -3.34
CA VAL A 73 -3.88 -7.72 -2.54
C VAL A 73 -4.78 -6.54 -2.88
N GLU A 74 -5.50 -6.05 -1.88
CA GLU A 74 -6.31 -4.86 -2.05
C GLU A 74 -5.51 -3.65 -1.58
N LEU A 75 -5.35 -2.65 -2.46
CA LEU A 75 -4.70 -1.39 -2.12
C LEU A 75 -5.75 -0.48 -1.53
N ILE A 76 -5.64 -0.20 -0.22
CA ILE A 76 -6.73 0.45 0.52
C ILE A 76 -6.50 1.92 0.75
N ARG A 77 -5.30 2.30 1.20
CA ARG A 77 -4.95 3.69 1.47
C ARG A 77 -3.50 3.96 1.08
N PHE A 78 -3.24 5.20 0.67
CA PHE A 78 -1.86 5.67 0.49
C PHE A 78 -1.77 7.05 1.12
N LEU A 79 -1.21 7.12 2.33
CA LEU A 79 -1.22 8.33 3.12
C LEU A 79 0.16 8.61 3.70
N HIS A 80 0.41 9.87 4.02
CA HIS A 80 1.60 10.26 4.76
C HIS A 80 1.62 9.49 6.08
N ARG A 81 2.81 9.16 6.58
CA ARG A 81 2.97 8.40 7.82
C ARG A 81 2.22 8.99 9.01
N LYS A 82 2.05 10.31 9.02
CA LYS A 82 1.32 10.97 10.11
C LYS A 82 -0.17 10.65 10.11
N ASP A 83 -0.71 10.33 8.94
CA ASP A 83 -2.15 10.09 8.79
C ASP A 83 -2.53 8.62 8.79
N ILE A 84 -1.63 7.76 8.29
CA ILE A 84 -1.96 6.34 8.11
C ILE A 84 -2.30 5.66 9.44
N TYR A 85 -1.62 6.04 10.53
CA TYR A 85 -1.84 5.41 11.81
C TYR A 85 -3.23 5.66 12.38
N ARG A 86 -3.88 6.73 11.96
CA ARG A 86 -5.22 7.08 12.42
C ARG A 86 -6.33 6.64 11.48
N ARG A 87 -5.99 6.42 10.21
CA ARG A 87 -6.99 6.18 9.16
C ARG A 87 -6.94 4.79 8.57
N PHE A 88 -6.01 3.96 9.00
CA PHE A 88 -5.85 2.62 8.43
C PHE A 88 -5.51 1.61 9.52
N PRO A 89 -6.18 0.49 9.56
CA PRO A 89 -7.31 0.10 8.74
C PRO A 89 -8.57 0.88 8.99
#